data_f9ea3a6ab531cafde06ba749cc6eb41f
#
_entry.id   f9ea3a6ab531cafde06ba749cc6eb41f
#
_cell.length_a   1.000
_cell.length_b   1.000
_cell.length_c   1.000
_cell.angle_alpha   90.00
_cell.angle_beta   90.00
_cell.angle_gamma   90.00
#
_symmetry.space_group_name_H-M   'P 1'
#
loop_
_entity.id
_entity.type
_entity.pdbx_description
1 polymer ?
#
loop_
_entity_poly.entity_id
_entity_poly.type
_entity_poly.pdbx_seq_one_letter_code
_entity_poly.pdbx_strand_id
1 'polypeptide(L)'
;MSMGELLESEPLRPKTHPLWLSVLPILAGTLWLMQAAGLGLLGFLLLLPIGGGLLASGLAQILWAGDLRINQTLALCGLLGLVLAFPLVLWLGLWIAFWLAMAAAGSVLCAGASAVAQEPEYARVPSPEPGPRLSGLVALDEAILGFEQFSIGVPTGEKAEQLVGEVLDGLDLMAERGWLEDPSLYHLPPPPLTEPRITVRRAGKKNYEHLSFESLYTPHEGEPGRDRWLGFENNRIAHAYVMRHKEESRPWLICCNGYRSGSPSMDLRLFGRYHEELGLNILIPVLPLHGPRKVGRVSGEGFLSSQILDSLHAEAQAMWDIRRLHSWILAQGAPSVGAMGLSLGGYTTALLACLVPDLACAIAGIPVADFSRLFWRHGPRAGLKTLEDLELDPLLIARLLRPVSPLELPPLVPHAQRMIFGGMADRLVSPDQVRDLIEHWGAPRTVWYEGGHMSFFLDERVNQGIDETLREAGLLV
;
A
#
# COMPACT_ATOMS: atom_id res chain seq x y z
N MET A 1 19.48 -9.80 -13.56
CA MET A 1 19.66 -8.34 -13.65
C MET A 1 20.14 -7.89 -12.28
N SER A 2 21.29 -7.24 -12.17
CA SER A 2 21.80 -6.79 -10.86
C SER A 2 20.98 -5.61 -10.38
N MET A 3 20.86 -5.42 -9.05
CA MET A 3 20.16 -4.29 -8.45
C MET A 3 20.69 -2.92 -8.95
N GLY A 4 21.95 -2.83 -9.35
CA GLY A 4 22.53 -1.65 -10.02
C GLY A 4 21.91 -1.34 -11.38
N GLU A 5 21.56 -2.36 -12.18
CA GLU A 5 20.89 -2.18 -13.48
C GLU A 5 19.42 -1.73 -13.34
N LEU A 6 18.78 -2.04 -12.20
CA LEU A 6 17.40 -1.62 -11.91
C LEU A 6 17.31 -0.11 -11.54
N LEU A 7 18.38 0.46 -11.02
CA LEU A 7 18.43 1.85 -10.58
C LEU A 7 19.07 2.80 -11.60
N GLU A 8 19.78 2.28 -12.60
CA GLU A 8 20.27 3.05 -13.77
C GLU A 8 19.19 3.36 -14.82
N SER A 9 17.91 3.05 -14.57
CA SER A 9 16.83 3.59 -15.40
C SER A 9 16.90 5.12 -15.34
N GLU A 10 17.17 5.75 -16.49
CA GLU A 10 17.42 7.19 -16.71
C GLU A 10 16.63 8.08 -15.75
N PRO A 11 17.26 9.17 -15.22
CA PRO A 11 16.53 10.15 -14.43
C PRO A 11 15.39 10.68 -15.27
N LEU A 12 14.19 10.38 -14.81
CA LEU A 12 12.92 10.69 -15.45
C LEU A 12 12.88 12.19 -15.75
N ARG A 13 12.98 12.58 -17.00
CA ARG A 13 12.74 13.96 -17.40
C ARG A 13 11.30 14.28 -17.02
N PRO A 14 11.04 15.28 -16.16
CA PRO A 14 9.69 15.66 -15.83
C PRO A 14 8.97 16.04 -17.14
N LYS A 15 7.94 15.28 -17.52
CA LYS A 15 7.10 15.66 -18.64
C LYS A 15 6.41 16.96 -18.29
N THR A 16 6.44 17.92 -19.20
CA THR A 16 5.86 19.24 -18.97
C THR A 16 4.35 19.13 -18.85
N HIS A 17 3.82 19.60 -17.72
CA HIS A 17 2.39 19.74 -17.49
C HIS A 17 1.76 20.70 -18.52
N PRO A 18 0.67 20.35 -19.21
CA PRO A 18 -0.06 21.27 -20.07
C PRO A 18 -0.66 22.42 -19.24
N LEU A 19 -0.17 23.66 -19.44
CA LEU A 19 -0.57 24.83 -18.64
C LEU A 19 -2.07 25.08 -18.59
N TRP A 20 -2.82 24.67 -19.63
CA TRP A 20 -4.28 24.83 -19.66
C TRP A 20 -4.99 24.02 -18.54
N LEU A 21 -4.39 22.92 -18.04
CA LEU A 21 -4.93 22.16 -16.91
C LEU A 21 -4.92 22.95 -15.59
N SER A 22 -4.08 23.99 -15.48
CA SER A 22 -4.03 24.86 -14.30
C SER A 22 -5.13 25.92 -14.29
N VAL A 23 -5.69 26.28 -15.44
CA VAL A 23 -6.67 27.37 -15.56
C VAL A 23 -7.96 27.05 -14.80
N LEU A 24 -8.47 25.84 -14.97
CA LEU A 24 -9.71 25.44 -14.32
C LEU A 24 -9.63 25.40 -12.79
N PRO A 25 -8.58 24.82 -12.15
CA PRO A 25 -8.38 24.92 -10.71
C PRO A 25 -8.29 26.36 -10.17
N ILE A 26 -7.64 27.27 -10.90
CA ILE A 26 -7.55 28.69 -10.53
C ILE A 26 -8.94 29.31 -10.52
N LEU A 27 -9.73 29.11 -11.58
CA LEU A 27 -11.10 29.62 -11.67
C LEU A 27 -12.00 28.99 -10.61
N ALA A 28 -11.88 27.68 -10.39
CA ALA A 28 -12.62 26.97 -9.36
C ALA A 28 -12.32 27.51 -7.96
N GLY A 29 -11.04 27.65 -7.61
CA GLY A 29 -10.62 28.20 -6.33
C GLY A 29 -11.12 29.62 -6.12
N THR A 30 -11.05 30.47 -7.15
CA THR A 30 -11.59 31.83 -7.11
C THR A 30 -13.11 31.83 -6.86
N LEU A 31 -13.87 30.98 -7.58
CA LEU A 31 -15.31 30.85 -7.41
C LEU A 31 -15.67 30.43 -5.96
N TRP A 32 -14.98 29.40 -5.43
CA TRP A 32 -15.19 28.94 -4.07
C TRP A 32 -14.89 30.03 -3.02
N LEU A 33 -13.81 30.80 -3.18
CA LEU A 33 -13.46 31.90 -2.27
C LEU A 33 -14.47 33.07 -2.33
N MET A 34 -14.99 33.38 -3.52
CA MET A 34 -16.02 34.40 -3.69
C MET A 34 -17.31 34.02 -2.93
N GLN A 35 -17.75 32.77 -3.02
CA GLN A 35 -18.91 32.30 -2.29
C GLN A 35 -18.64 32.22 -0.77
N ALA A 36 -17.43 31.80 -0.38
CA ALA A 36 -17.01 31.79 1.01
C ALA A 36 -17.11 33.18 1.68
N ALA A 37 -16.67 34.21 0.99
CA ALA A 37 -16.75 35.60 1.47
C ALA A 37 -18.19 36.06 1.73
N GLY A 38 -19.17 35.55 0.96
CA GLY A 38 -20.60 35.84 1.15
C GLY A 38 -21.25 35.18 2.37
N LEU A 39 -20.61 34.14 2.94
CA LEU A 39 -21.17 33.37 4.10
C LEU A 39 -20.72 33.88 5.47
N GLY A 40 -20.07 35.05 5.54
CA GLY A 40 -19.51 35.59 6.77
C GLY A 40 -18.24 34.88 7.24
N LEU A 41 -17.69 35.25 8.37
CA LEU A 41 -16.38 34.79 8.85
C LEU A 41 -16.31 33.26 9.02
N LEU A 42 -17.31 32.65 9.60
CA LEU A 42 -17.33 31.20 9.83
C LEU A 42 -17.38 30.43 8.52
N GLY A 43 -18.26 30.84 7.60
CA GLY A 43 -18.34 30.23 6.26
C GLY A 43 -17.04 30.40 5.48
N PHE A 44 -16.43 31.59 5.57
CA PHE A 44 -15.11 31.83 4.95
C PHE A 44 -14.04 30.88 5.51
N LEU A 45 -13.92 30.76 6.84
CA LEU A 45 -12.93 29.87 7.46
C LEU A 45 -13.14 28.40 7.11
N LEU A 46 -14.39 27.94 6.98
CA LEU A 46 -14.71 26.57 6.60
C LEU A 46 -14.39 26.26 5.13
N LEU A 47 -14.59 27.19 4.23
CA LEU A 47 -14.41 27.00 2.80
C LEU A 47 -13.01 27.44 2.29
N LEU A 48 -12.28 28.24 3.08
CA LEU A 48 -10.94 28.72 2.76
C LEU A 48 -9.95 27.56 2.41
N PRO A 49 -9.91 26.43 3.16
CA PRO A 49 -9.00 25.34 2.82
C PRO A 49 -9.26 24.78 1.42
N ILE A 50 -10.52 24.70 1.00
CA ILE A 50 -10.90 24.19 -0.32
C ILE A 50 -10.60 25.21 -1.40
N GLY A 51 -11.21 26.39 -1.33
CA GLY A 51 -11.01 27.44 -2.34
C GLY A 51 -9.55 27.89 -2.43
N GLY A 52 -8.90 28.06 -1.29
CA GLY A 52 -7.48 28.41 -1.21
C GLY A 52 -6.57 27.30 -1.72
N GLY A 53 -6.87 26.02 -1.37
CA GLY A 53 -6.13 24.88 -1.86
C GLY A 53 -6.24 24.68 -3.38
N LEU A 54 -7.44 24.84 -3.95
CA LEU A 54 -7.65 24.77 -5.41
C LEU A 54 -6.89 25.89 -6.12
N LEU A 55 -7.04 27.14 -5.65
CA LEU A 55 -6.37 28.31 -6.23
C LEU A 55 -4.84 28.19 -6.13
N ALA A 56 -4.35 27.89 -4.93
CA ALA A 56 -2.90 27.77 -4.69
C ALA A 56 -2.29 26.62 -5.51
N SER A 57 -2.96 25.46 -5.59
CA SER A 57 -2.50 24.33 -6.40
C SER A 57 -2.46 24.67 -7.89
N GLY A 58 -3.50 25.35 -8.42
CA GLY A 58 -3.51 25.79 -9.81
C GLY A 58 -2.38 26.77 -10.13
N LEU A 59 -2.10 27.73 -9.24
CA LEU A 59 -0.97 28.66 -9.37
C LEU A 59 0.37 27.93 -9.23
N ALA A 60 0.48 27.01 -8.28
CA ALA A 60 1.68 26.23 -8.04
C ALA A 60 2.04 25.33 -9.24
N GLN A 61 1.06 24.75 -9.94
CA GLN A 61 1.29 23.99 -11.17
C GLN A 61 1.98 24.84 -12.28
N ILE A 62 1.75 26.15 -12.30
CA ILE A 62 2.41 27.07 -13.23
C ILE A 62 3.84 27.41 -12.76
N LEU A 63 4.01 27.65 -11.46
CA LEU A 63 5.26 28.16 -10.89
C LEU A 63 6.28 27.05 -10.60
N TRP A 64 5.81 25.86 -10.21
CA TRP A 64 6.61 24.70 -9.80
C TRP A 64 6.17 23.42 -10.52
N ALA A 65 6.13 23.48 -11.85
CA ALA A 65 5.78 22.34 -12.68
C ALA A 65 6.63 21.10 -12.33
N GLY A 66 5.98 19.94 -12.12
CA GLY A 66 6.64 18.67 -11.84
C GLY A 66 6.71 18.27 -10.36
N ASP A 67 6.23 19.09 -9.41
CA ASP A 67 6.04 18.61 -8.02
C ASP A 67 4.72 17.85 -7.91
N LEU A 68 4.84 16.53 -7.68
CA LEU A 68 3.68 15.62 -7.61
C LEU A 68 2.70 15.99 -6.49
N ARG A 69 3.18 16.60 -5.39
CA ARG A 69 2.34 16.99 -4.24
C ARG A 69 1.31 18.07 -4.57
N ILE A 70 1.55 18.82 -5.64
CA ILE A 70 0.58 19.81 -6.12
C ILE A 70 -0.68 19.10 -6.62
N ASN A 71 -0.52 18.03 -7.41
CA ASN A 71 -1.66 17.21 -7.90
C ASN A 71 -2.39 16.52 -6.73
N GLN A 72 -1.66 16.06 -5.73
CA GLN A 72 -2.21 15.42 -4.53
C GLN A 72 -3.08 16.40 -3.74
N THR A 73 -2.58 17.62 -3.50
CA THR A 73 -3.35 18.67 -2.82
C THR A 73 -4.56 19.10 -3.64
N LEU A 74 -4.39 19.24 -4.96
CA LEU A 74 -5.47 19.62 -5.86
C LEU A 74 -6.59 18.58 -5.89
N ALA A 75 -6.24 17.30 -6.00
CA ALA A 75 -7.20 16.18 -5.98
C ALA A 75 -7.96 16.09 -4.66
N LEU A 76 -7.24 16.21 -3.54
CA LEU A 76 -7.84 16.18 -2.20
C LEU A 76 -8.81 17.34 -2.00
N CYS A 77 -8.40 18.58 -2.30
CA CYS A 77 -9.28 19.75 -2.19
C CYS A 77 -10.48 19.65 -3.13
N GLY A 78 -10.29 19.13 -4.35
CA GLY A 78 -11.37 18.91 -5.31
C GLY A 78 -12.39 17.88 -4.80
N LEU A 79 -11.96 16.73 -4.28
CA LEU A 79 -12.86 15.71 -3.70
C LEU A 79 -13.59 16.23 -2.45
N LEU A 80 -12.90 16.92 -1.56
CA LEU A 80 -13.53 17.56 -0.41
C LEU A 80 -14.55 18.63 -0.84
N GLY A 81 -14.23 19.39 -1.88
CA GLY A 81 -15.15 20.36 -2.48
C GLY A 81 -16.41 19.69 -3.03
N LEU A 82 -16.29 18.56 -3.74
CA LEU A 82 -17.43 17.77 -4.21
C LEU A 82 -18.36 17.35 -3.05
N VAL A 83 -17.77 16.82 -1.98
CA VAL A 83 -18.53 16.39 -0.78
C VAL A 83 -19.22 17.58 -0.11
N LEU A 84 -18.51 18.70 0.06
CA LEU A 84 -19.04 19.88 0.73
C LEU A 84 -20.03 20.67 -0.11
N ALA A 85 -19.99 20.60 -1.43
CA ALA A 85 -20.98 21.24 -2.28
C ALA A 85 -22.42 20.75 -1.99
N PHE A 86 -22.58 19.49 -1.57
CA PHE A 86 -23.88 18.91 -1.25
C PHE A 86 -24.60 19.61 -0.09
N PRO A 87 -24.03 19.73 1.14
CA PRO A 87 -24.69 20.47 2.22
C PRO A 87 -24.81 21.99 1.94
N LEU A 88 -23.96 22.57 1.11
CA LEU A 88 -24.02 23.99 0.76
C LEU A 88 -25.29 24.37 -0.04
N VAL A 89 -26.00 23.40 -0.61
CA VAL A 89 -27.32 23.64 -1.21
C VAL A 89 -28.28 24.36 -0.25
N LEU A 90 -28.20 24.07 1.06
CA LEU A 90 -29.06 24.63 2.08
C LEU A 90 -28.81 26.14 2.34
N TRP A 91 -27.57 26.60 2.08
CA TRP A 91 -27.18 28.02 2.35
C TRP A 91 -27.03 28.84 1.07
N LEU A 92 -26.57 28.24 -0.02
CA LEU A 92 -26.27 28.94 -1.29
C LEU A 92 -27.30 28.66 -2.38
N GLY A 93 -28.20 27.72 -2.15
CA GLY A 93 -29.19 27.26 -3.14
C GLY A 93 -28.56 26.28 -4.16
N LEU A 94 -29.46 25.53 -4.82
CA LEU A 94 -29.09 24.42 -5.71
C LEU A 94 -28.19 24.85 -6.88
N TRP A 95 -28.45 26.02 -7.47
CA TRP A 95 -27.71 26.48 -8.65
C TRP A 95 -26.25 26.83 -8.35
N ILE A 96 -26.00 27.54 -7.28
CA ILE A 96 -24.63 27.89 -6.88
C ILE A 96 -23.87 26.64 -6.44
N ALA A 97 -24.48 25.79 -5.60
CA ALA A 97 -23.89 24.55 -5.15
C ALA A 97 -23.55 23.60 -6.33
N PHE A 98 -24.42 23.54 -7.35
CA PHE A 98 -24.15 22.79 -8.58
C PHE A 98 -22.87 23.28 -9.29
N TRP A 99 -22.70 24.59 -9.48
CA TRP A 99 -21.51 25.13 -10.13
C TRP A 99 -20.25 24.96 -9.29
N LEU A 100 -20.35 25.05 -7.96
CA LEU A 100 -19.24 24.72 -7.06
C LEU A 100 -18.83 23.24 -7.19
N ALA A 101 -19.78 22.33 -7.26
CA ALA A 101 -19.54 20.91 -7.48
C ALA A 101 -18.88 20.66 -8.83
N MET A 102 -19.40 21.28 -9.92
CA MET A 102 -18.82 21.15 -11.26
C MET A 102 -17.38 21.68 -11.34
N ALA A 103 -17.09 22.81 -10.69
CA ALA A 103 -15.76 23.39 -10.61
C ALA A 103 -14.79 22.46 -9.83
N ALA A 104 -15.25 21.88 -8.71
CA ALA A 104 -14.50 20.91 -7.94
C ALA A 104 -14.25 19.61 -8.73
N ALA A 105 -15.26 19.08 -9.41
CA ALA A 105 -15.13 17.89 -10.27
C ALA A 105 -14.14 18.10 -11.41
N GLY A 106 -14.21 19.25 -12.08
CA GLY A 106 -13.25 19.63 -13.12
C GLY A 106 -11.83 19.72 -12.58
N SER A 107 -11.66 20.25 -11.37
CA SER A 107 -10.34 20.33 -10.71
C SER A 107 -9.79 18.94 -10.37
N VAL A 108 -10.64 18.00 -9.93
CA VAL A 108 -10.27 16.58 -9.74
C VAL A 108 -9.76 15.97 -11.05
N LEU A 109 -10.49 16.16 -12.15
CA LEU A 109 -10.07 15.65 -13.45
C LEU A 109 -8.76 16.29 -13.93
N CYS A 110 -8.57 17.59 -13.69
CA CYS A 110 -7.30 18.26 -14.00
C CYS A 110 -6.13 17.70 -13.16
N ALA A 111 -6.35 17.41 -11.87
CA ALA A 111 -5.33 16.79 -11.03
C ALA A 111 -4.89 15.43 -11.58
N GLY A 112 -5.84 14.55 -11.90
CA GLY A 112 -5.55 13.23 -12.45
C GLY A 112 -4.92 13.31 -13.85
N ALA A 113 -5.43 14.17 -14.74
CA ALA A 113 -4.84 14.37 -16.06
C ALA A 113 -3.40 14.89 -15.99
N SER A 114 -3.14 15.82 -15.06
CA SER A 114 -1.81 16.35 -14.79
C SER A 114 -0.87 15.25 -14.27
N ALA A 115 -1.35 14.43 -13.33
CA ALA A 115 -0.60 13.32 -12.77
C ALA A 115 -0.23 12.29 -13.85
N VAL A 116 -1.18 11.90 -14.72
CA VAL A 116 -0.92 11.01 -15.87
C VAL A 116 0.11 11.62 -16.83
N ALA A 117 -0.03 12.92 -17.15
CA ALA A 117 0.90 13.59 -18.08
C ALA A 117 2.33 13.71 -17.52
N GLN A 118 2.49 13.77 -16.20
CA GLN A 118 3.78 13.88 -15.53
C GLN A 118 4.44 12.53 -15.23
N GLU A 119 3.66 11.43 -15.28
CA GLU A 119 4.21 10.10 -15.04
C GLU A 119 5.16 9.70 -16.17
N PRO A 120 6.32 9.14 -15.83
CA PRO A 120 7.22 8.61 -16.82
C PRO A 120 6.62 7.37 -17.51
N GLU A 121 7.11 7.09 -18.69
CA GLU A 121 6.85 5.79 -19.34
C GLU A 121 7.85 4.77 -18.81
N TYR A 122 7.34 3.67 -18.32
CA TYR A 122 8.17 2.57 -17.81
C TYR A 122 8.36 1.52 -18.90
N ALA A 123 9.61 1.11 -19.11
CA ALA A 123 9.89 0.01 -20.04
C ALA A 123 9.14 -1.27 -19.64
N ARG A 124 8.56 -1.96 -20.60
CA ARG A 124 7.83 -3.23 -20.40
C ARG A 124 6.58 -3.11 -19.49
N VAL A 125 6.07 -1.92 -19.28
CA VAL A 125 4.76 -1.67 -18.69
C VAL A 125 3.84 -1.14 -19.79
N PRO A 126 2.62 -1.67 -19.96
CA PRO A 126 1.69 -1.13 -20.94
C PRO A 126 1.32 0.32 -20.62
N SER A 127 1.27 1.17 -21.64
CA SER A 127 0.86 2.57 -21.48
C SER A 127 -0.66 2.68 -21.41
N PRO A 128 -1.22 3.36 -20.40
CA PRO A 128 -2.66 3.56 -20.32
C PRO A 128 -3.16 4.57 -21.38
N GLU A 129 -4.41 4.43 -21.85
CA GLU A 129 -5.01 5.38 -22.75
C GLU A 129 -5.47 6.65 -21.98
N PRO A 130 -4.94 7.84 -22.32
CA PRO A 130 -5.36 9.08 -21.66
C PRO A 130 -6.84 9.37 -21.89
N GLY A 131 -7.57 9.70 -20.82
CA GLY A 131 -8.99 10.03 -20.93
C GLY A 131 -9.60 10.49 -19.60
N PRO A 132 -10.83 11.02 -19.61
CA PRO A 132 -11.49 11.50 -18.40
C PRO A 132 -11.69 10.40 -17.33
N ARG A 133 -11.97 9.16 -17.76
CA ARG A 133 -12.12 8.01 -16.86
C ARG A 133 -10.80 7.73 -16.12
N LEU A 134 -9.70 7.60 -16.86
CA LEU A 134 -8.38 7.38 -16.29
C LEU A 134 -8.00 8.53 -15.34
N SER A 135 -8.22 9.78 -15.76
CA SER A 135 -7.95 10.97 -14.95
C SER A 135 -8.71 10.93 -13.62
N GLY A 136 -9.99 10.52 -13.63
CA GLY A 136 -10.78 10.38 -12.41
C GLY A 136 -10.25 9.29 -11.46
N LEU A 137 -9.84 8.14 -12.00
CA LEU A 137 -9.28 7.03 -11.21
C LEU A 137 -7.92 7.39 -10.61
N VAL A 138 -7.06 8.04 -11.40
CA VAL A 138 -5.75 8.53 -10.94
C VAL A 138 -5.90 9.64 -9.89
N ALA A 139 -6.88 10.53 -10.06
CA ALA A 139 -7.15 11.57 -9.07
C ALA A 139 -7.56 11.01 -7.70
N LEU A 140 -8.19 9.83 -7.65
CA LEU A 140 -8.49 9.16 -6.38
C LEU A 140 -7.19 8.73 -5.67
N ASP A 141 -6.25 8.16 -6.39
CA ASP A 141 -4.93 7.82 -5.86
C ASP A 141 -4.20 9.07 -5.34
N GLU A 142 -4.19 10.15 -6.14
CA GLU A 142 -3.57 11.42 -5.75
C GLU A 142 -4.22 12.01 -4.48
N ALA A 143 -5.54 11.90 -4.32
CA ALA A 143 -6.22 12.37 -3.12
C ALA A 143 -5.87 11.53 -1.88
N ILE A 144 -5.73 10.21 -2.02
CA ILE A 144 -5.25 9.33 -0.94
C ILE A 144 -3.84 9.75 -0.53
N LEU A 145 -2.93 9.94 -1.49
CA LEU A 145 -1.58 10.43 -1.23
C LEU A 145 -1.59 11.82 -0.57
N GLY A 146 -2.47 12.71 -1.03
CA GLY A 146 -2.68 14.02 -0.43
C GLY A 146 -3.08 13.95 1.05
N PHE A 147 -3.92 12.99 1.41
CA PHE A 147 -4.28 12.73 2.81
C PHE A 147 -3.10 12.16 3.60
N GLU A 148 -2.35 11.22 3.03
CA GLU A 148 -1.21 10.57 3.69
C GLU A 148 0.00 11.52 3.87
N GLN A 149 0.12 12.60 3.08
CA GLN A 149 1.19 13.60 3.25
C GLN A 149 1.27 14.15 4.67
N PHE A 150 0.14 14.23 5.39
CA PHE A 150 0.10 14.67 6.77
C PHE A 150 0.59 13.62 7.77
N SER A 151 0.78 12.39 7.32
CA SER A 151 1.19 11.24 8.15
C SER A 151 2.66 10.86 7.93
N ILE A 152 3.23 11.20 6.77
CA ILE A 152 4.61 10.85 6.40
C ILE A 152 5.55 11.96 6.83
N GLY A 153 6.34 11.70 7.87
CA GLY A 153 7.42 12.59 8.32
C GLY A 153 8.77 12.01 7.94
N VAL A 154 9.71 12.83 7.44
CA VAL A 154 11.12 12.44 7.33
C VAL A 154 11.87 13.09 8.49
N PRO A 155 12.72 12.35 9.23
CA PRO A 155 13.45 12.89 10.35
C PRO A 155 14.44 13.96 9.88
N THR A 156 14.69 14.95 10.74
CA THR A 156 15.65 16.03 10.52
C THR A 156 16.53 16.21 11.76
N GLY A 157 17.69 16.80 11.60
CA GLY A 157 18.64 17.02 12.71
C GLY A 157 19.09 15.71 13.36
N GLU A 158 19.21 15.68 14.68
CA GLU A 158 19.66 14.51 15.45
C GLU A 158 18.91 13.21 15.14
N LYS A 159 17.60 13.31 14.81
CA LYS A 159 16.82 12.12 14.44
C LYS A 159 17.21 11.56 13.07
N ALA A 160 17.65 12.41 12.14
CA ALA A 160 18.17 11.94 10.86
C ALA A 160 19.54 11.26 11.04
N GLU A 161 20.42 11.84 11.85
CA GLU A 161 21.71 11.24 12.20
C GLU A 161 21.53 9.89 12.91
N GLN A 162 20.58 9.79 13.85
CA GLN A 162 20.23 8.53 14.50
C GLN A 162 19.75 7.48 13.50
N LEU A 163 18.86 7.85 12.56
CA LEU A 163 18.37 6.94 11.51
C LEU A 163 19.52 6.42 10.66
N VAL A 164 20.43 7.31 10.23
CA VAL A 164 21.61 6.89 9.44
C VAL A 164 22.48 5.95 10.23
N GLY A 165 22.75 6.23 11.51
CA GLY A 165 23.48 5.34 12.40
C GLY A 165 22.82 3.97 12.51
N GLU A 166 21.52 3.89 12.78
CA GLU A 166 20.77 2.63 12.85
C GLU A 166 20.84 1.83 11.52
N VAL A 167 20.82 2.51 10.36
CA VAL A 167 20.95 1.85 9.05
C VAL A 167 22.33 1.27 8.85
N LEU A 168 23.39 2.01 9.18
CA LEU A 168 24.77 1.55 9.03
C LEU A 168 25.09 0.39 9.97
N ASP A 169 24.70 0.51 11.25
CA ASP A 169 24.86 -0.56 12.25
C ASP A 169 24.11 -1.83 11.83
N GLY A 170 22.91 -1.65 11.23
CA GLY A 170 22.11 -2.75 10.70
C GLY A 170 22.80 -3.45 9.51
N LEU A 171 23.38 -2.69 8.59
CA LEU A 171 24.12 -3.25 7.45
C LEU A 171 25.39 -4.00 7.89
N ASP A 172 26.10 -3.48 8.87
CA ASP A 172 27.28 -4.14 9.44
C ASP A 172 26.90 -5.49 10.08
N LEU A 173 25.83 -5.50 10.90
CA LEU A 173 25.33 -6.73 11.49
C LEU A 173 24.87 -7.75 10.43
N MET A 174 24.18 -7.29 9.38
CA MET A 174 23.74 -8.18 8.29
C MET A 174 24.91 -8.77 7.52
N ALA A 175 25.98 -8.01 7.30
CA ALA A 175 27.19 -8.49 6.70
C ALA A 175 27.90 -9.54 7.59
N GLU A 176 28.03 -9.28 8.89
CA GLU A 176 28.61 -10.21 9.87
C GLU A 176 27.84 -11.54 9.95
N ARG A 177 26.50 -11.47 9.82
CA ARG A 177 25.61 -12.66 9.87
C ARG A 177 25.46 -13.37 8.54
N GLY A 178 26.01 -12.84 7.44
CA GLY A 178 25.86 -13.39 6.10
C GLY A 178 24.48 -13.19 5.47
N TRP A 179 23.63 -12.34 6.05
CA TRP A 179 22.26 -12.09 5.55
C TRP A 179 22.22 -11.22 4.30
N LEU A 180 23.31 -10.51 4.00
CA LEU A 180 23.45 -9.79 2.73
C LEU A 180 23.77 -10.73 1.56
N GLU A 181 24.44 -11.84 1.81
CA GLU A 181 24.77 -12.87 0.79
C GLU A 181 23.63 -13.86 0.64
N ASP A 182 23.04 -14.31 1.74
CA ASP A 182 21.87 -15.20 1.75
C ASP A 182 20.76 -14.67 2.68
N PRO A 183 19.84 -13.86 2.14
CA PRO A 183 18.74 -13.29 2.92
C PRO A 183 17.81 -14.32 3.58
N SER A 184 17.78 -15.56 3.06
CA SER A 184 16.94 -16.62 3.62
C SER A 184 17.31 -17.01 5.05
N LEU A 185 18.60 -16.86 5.41
CA LEU A 185 19.13 -17.15 6.75
C LEU A 185 18.56 -16.24 7.85
N TYR A 186 18.04 -15.09 7.47
CA TYR A 186 17.39 -14.17 8.41
C TYR A 186 16.10 -14.75 9.00
N HIS A 187 15.37 -15.55 8.23
CA HIS A 187 14.04 -16.03 8.61
C HIS A 187 14.09 -17.35 9.38
N LEU A 188 14.22 -17.27 10.70
CA LEU A 188 14.15 -18.45 11.55
C LEU A 188 12.80 -19.17 11.43
N PRO A 189 12.76 -20.51 11.56
CA PRO A 189 11.51 -21.26 11.58
C PRO A 189 10.73 -20.96 12.87
N PRO A 190 9.49 -20.45 12.79
CA PRO A 190 8.70 -20.19 13.99
C PRO A 190 8.15 -21.50 14.58
N PRO A 191 7.87 -21.55 15.90
CA PRO A 191 7.21 -22.69 16.51
C PRO A 191 5.77 -22.82 15.97
N PRO A 192 5.23 -24.05 15.79
CA PRO A 192 3.85 -24.25 15.37
C PRO A 192 2.84 -23.56 16.31
N LEU A 193 1.76 -23.06 15.76
CA LEU A 193 0.65 -22.51 16.53
C LEU A 193 -0.34 -23.60 16.91
N THR A 194 -0.38 -23.97 18.17
CA THR A 194 -1.22 -25.08 18.66
C THR A 194 -2.56 -24.62 19.27
N GLU A 195 -2.54 -23.61 20.11
CA GLU A 195 -3.70 -23.19 20.91
C GLU A 195 -3.96 -21.67 20.83
N PRO A 196 -4.41 -21.13 19.69
CA PRO A 196 -4.83 -19.75 19.64
C PRO A 196 -6.14 -19.56 20.43
N ARG A 197 -6.31 -18.40 21.05
CA ARG A 197 -7.60 -18.01 21.60
C ARG A 197 -8.55 -17.67 20.45
N ILE A 198 -9.67 -18.37 20.37
CA ILE A 198 -10.69 -18.17 19.34
C ILE A 198 -11.97 -17.62 19.98
N THR A 199 -12.50 -16.53 19.45
CA THR A 199 -13.76 -15.94 19.86
C THR A 199 -14.62 -15.63 18.65
N VAL A 200 -15.89 -16.08 18.66
CA VAL A 200 -16.85 -15.73 17.61
C VAL A 200 -17.29 -14.28 17.82
N ARG A 201 -17.17 -13.48 16.77
CA ARG A 201 -17.56 -12.06 16.76
C ARG A 201 -18.41 -11.75 15.54
N ARG A 202 -18.95 -10.53 15.50
CA ARG A 202 -19.77 -10.03 14.39
C ARG A 202 -19.25 -8.68 13.89
N ALA A 203 -19.12 -8.54 12.57
CA ALA A 203 -18.82 -7.29 11.91
C ALA A 203 -19.91 -7.00 10.86
N GLY A 204 -20.75 -6.02 11.10
CA GLY A 204 -21.95 -5.77 10.29
C GLY A 204 -22.90 -6.98 10.30
N LYS A 205 -23.11 -7.59 9.14
CA LYS A 205 -23.95 -8.80 8.97
C LYS A 205 -23.17 -10.11 9.02
N LYS A 206 -21.83 -10.07 9.02
CA LYS A 206 -20.97 -11.25 8.93
C LYS A 206 -20.51 -11.72 10.31
N ASN A 207 -20.66 -13.01 10.60
CA ASN A 207 -20.01 -13.64 11.75
C ASN A 207 -18.63 -14.11 11.33
N TYR A 208 -17.65 -14.01 12.23
CA TYR A 208 -16.29 -14.46 12.01
C TYR A 208 -15.65 -14.97 13.29
N GLU A 209 -14.63 -15.77 13.17
CA GLU A 209 -13.80 -16.18 14.30
C GLU A 209 -12.61 -15.21 14.40
N HIS A 210 -12.42 -14.64 15.56
CA HIS A 210 -11.26 -13.81 15.87
C HIS A 210 -10.24 -14.66 16.61
N LEU A 211 -9.13 -14.95 15.95
CA LEU A 211 -7.97 -15.61 16.54
C LEU A 211 -7.05 -14.58 17.17
N SER A 212 -6.49 -14.92 18.34
CA SER A 212 -5.41 -14.15 18.96
C SER A 212 -4.43 -15.09 19.67
N PHE A 213 -3.14 -14.77 19.58
CA PHE A 213 -2.06 -15.57 20.18
C PHE A 213 -0.83 -14.70 20.43
N GLU A 214 0.03 -15.12 21.36
CA GLU A 214 1.33 -14.46 21.54
C GLU A 214 2.20 -14.70 20.31
N SER A 215 2.71 -13.62 19.71
CA SER A 215 3.54 -13.67 18.51
C SER A 215 4.83 -14.46 18.75
N LEU A 216 5.44 -14.28 19.93
CA LEU A 216 6.75 -14.83 20.30
C LEU A 216 7.89 -14.37 19.37
N TYR A 217 7.61 -13.44 18.46
CA TYR A 217 8.65 -12.85 17.61
C TYR A 217 9.54 -11.92 18.45
N THR A 218 10.82 -12.05 18.22
CA THR A 218 11.82 -11.10 18.72
C THR A 218 12.81 -10.82 17.60
N PRO A 219 13.13 -9.54 17.31
CA PRO A 219 14.23 -9.22 16.43
C PRO A 219 15.51 -9.91 16.89
N HIS A 220 16.43 -10.19 15.99
CA HIS A 220 17.69 -10.85 16.35
C HIS A 220 18.50 -10.02 17.35
N GLU A 221 19.35 -10.70 18.10
CA GLU A 221 20.22 -10.04 19.05
C GLU A 221 21.20 -9.11 18.33
N GLY A 222 21.30 -7.88 18.81
CA GLY A 222 22.14 -6.82 18.22
C GLY A 222 21.47 -6.01 17.13
N GLU A 223 20.26 -6.36 16.66
CA GLU A 223 19.59 -5.56 15.65
C GLU A 223 19.24 -4.15 16.17
N PRO A 224 19.57 -3.09 15.41
CA PRO A 224 19.15 -1.74 15.74
C PRO A 224 17.62 -1.64 15.79
N GLY A 225 17.08 -0.82 16.69
CA GLY A 225 15.64 -0.70 16.90
C GLY A 225 14.98 -1.85 17.66
N ARG A 226 15.69 -2.92 18.01
CA ARG A 226 15.15 -4.10 18.71
C ARG A 226 14.41 -3.74 20.00
N ASP A 227 15.00 -2.93 20.87
CA ASP A 227 14.37 -2.56 22.14
C ASP A 227 13.15 -1.67 21.94
N ARG A 228 13.18 -0.77 20.95
CA ARG A 228 12.03 0.03 20.52
C ARG A 228 10.89 -0.89 20.03
N TRP A 229 11.21 -1.88 19.20
CA TRP A 229 10.24 -2.86 18.69
C TRP A 229 9.60 -3.69 19.81
N LEU A 230 10.39 -4.19 20.74
CA LEU A 230 9.90 -4.95 21.90
C LEU A 230 9.08 -4.10 22.87
N GLY A 231 9.25 -2.78 22.84
CA GLY A 231 8.43 -1.81 23.58
C GLY A 231 6.99 -1.65 23.05
N PHE A 232 6.69 -2.13 21.85
CA PHE A 232 5.34 -2.07 21.27
C PHE A 232 4.43 -3.18 21.86
N GLU A 233 3.91 -2.98 23.06
CA GLU A 233 3.14 -3.99 23.81
C GLU A 233 1.94 -4.55 23.02
N ASN A 234 1.16 -3.70 22.33
CA ASN A 234 0.03 -4.12 21.51
C ASN A 234 0.44 -5.07 20.38
N ASN A 235 1.71 -4.98 19.95
CA ASN A 235 2.22 -5.78 18.84
C ASN A 235 2.64 -7.19 19.25
N ARG A 236 2.75 -7.46 20.56
CA ARG A 236 3.10 -8.78 21.10
C ARG A 236 1.99 -9.83 20.86
N ILE A 237 0.75 -9.40 20.74
CA ILE A 237 -0.38 -10.28 20.44
C ILE A 237 -0.69 -10.21 18.95
N ALA A 238 -0.53 -11.33 18.27
CA ALA A 238 -0.95 -11.49 16.89
C ALA A 238 -2.45 -11.78 16.80
N HIS A 239 -3.08 -11.30 15.73
CA HIS A 239 -4.51 -11.45 15.48
C HIS A 239 -4.77 -11.93 14.06
N ALA A 240 -5.86 -12.69 13.87
CA ALA A 240 -6.38 -13.02 12.55
C ALA A 240 -7.91 -13.08 12.58
N TYR A 241 -8.53 -12.82 11.43
CA TYR A 241 -9.97 -12.96 11.22
C TYR A 241 -10.21 -14.16 10.31
N VAL A 242 -11.12 -15.06 10.71
CA VAL A 242 -11.35 -16.31 10.00
C VAL A 242 -12.83 -16.44 9.65
N MET A 243 -13.11 -16.80 8.41
CA MET A 243 -14.40 -17.33 7.97
C MET A 243 -14.18 -18.74 7.45
N ARG A 244 -14.81 -19.73 8.07
CA ARG A 244 -14.68 -21.13 7.67
C ARG A 244 -16.02 -21.87 7.65
N HIS A 245 -16.13 -22.84 6.75
CA HIS A 245 -17.19 -23.82 6.71
C HIS A 245 -16.84 -24.94 7.72
N LYS A 246 -17.79 -25.28 8.61
CA LYS A 246 -17.51 -26.20 9.74
C LYS A 246 -17.71 -27.66 9.41
N GLU A 247 -18.50 -27.94 8.39
CA GLU A 247 -19.02 -29.29 8.11
C GLU A 247 -18.19 -30.08 7.07
N GLU A 248 -17.27 -29.41 6.37
CA GLU A 248 -16.49 -29.99 5.27
C GLU A 248 -15.04 -29.54 5.32
N SER A 249 -14.12 -30.47 4.98
CA SER A 249 -12.72 -30.11 4.72
C SER A 249 -12.64 -29.34 3.42
N ARG A 250 -12.33 -28.05 3.48
CA ARG A 250 -12.23 -27.15 2.32
C ARG A 250 -10.84 -26.52 2.23
N PRO A 251 -10.40 -26.19 1.02
CA PRO A 251 -9.17 -25.43 0.85
C PRO A 251 -9.21 -24.08 1.57
N TRP A 252 -8.04 -23.59 1.94
CA TRP A 252 -7.87 -22.32 2.65
C TRP A 252 -7.16 -21.29 1.78
N LEU A 253 -7.54 -20.04 1.96
CA LEU A 253 -6.86 -18.90 1.39
C LEU A 253 -6.43 -17.94 2.50
N ILE A 254 -5.12 -17.68 2.63
CA ILE A 254 -4.56 -16.64 3.47
C ILE A 254 -4.67 -15.34 2.68
N CYS A 255 -5.38 -14.33 3.23
CA CYS A 255 -5.68 -13.07 2.57
C CYS A 255 -4.97 -11.93 3.27
N CYS A 256 -3.82 -11.48 2.76
CA CYS A 256 -3.03 -10.38 3.32
C CYS A 256 -3.58 -9.04 2.82
N ASN A 257 -4.01 -8.18 3.74
CA ASN A 257 -4.57 -6.88 3.38
C ASN A 257 -3.47 -5.80 3.34
N GLY A 258 -3.80 -4.65 2.72
CA GLY A 258 -2.88 -3.54 2.49
C GLY A 258 -2.66 -2.65 3.73
N TYR A 259 -1.89 -1.60 3.51
CA TYR A 259 -1.64 -0.55 4.50
C TYR A 259 -2.94 0.10 4.99
N ARG A 260 -2.99 0.51 6.24
CA ARG A 260 -4.19 1.07 6.92
C ARG A 260 -5.32 0.07 7.19
N SER A 261 -5.17 -1.19 6.87
CA SER A 261 -6.14 -2.26 7.14
C SER A 261 -6.18 -2.70 8.62
N GLY A 262 -6.80 -3.84 8.92
CA GLY A 262 -6.91 -4.43 10.26
C GLY A 262 -8.26 -4.15 10.94
N SER A 263 -9.23 -3.62 10.19
CA SER A 263 -10.62 -3.50 10.63
C SER A 263 -11.45 -4.69 10.13
N PRO A 264 -12.04 -5.51 11.01
CA PRO A 264 -12.80 -6.70 10.59
C PRO A 264 -13.90 -6.39 9.57
N SER A 265 -14.59 -5.25 9.72
CA SER A 265 -15.68 -4.87 8.80
C SER A 265 -15.20 -4.61 7.38
N MET A 266 -14.02 -4.01 7.24
CA MET A 266 -13.42 -3.69 5.95
C MET A 266 -12.74 -4.93 5.35
N ASP A 267 -11.96 -5.64 6.15
CA ASP A 267 -11.18 -6.79 5.71
C ASP A 267 -12.08 -7.95 5.27
N LEU A 268 -13.12 -8.27 6.06
CA LEU A 268 -14.11 -9.30 5.70
C LEU A 268 -15.00 -8.90 4.51
N ARG A 269 -15.18 -7.61 4.27
CA ARG A 269 -15.90 -7.13 3.08
C ARG A 269 -15.07 -7.31 1.83
N LEU A 270 -13.77 -7.03 1.90
CA LEU A 270 -12.84 -7.10 0.78
C LEU A 270 -12.62 -8.55 0.32
N PHE A 271 -12.40 -9.46 1.26
CA PHE A 271 -12.09 -10.86 0.96
C PHE A 271 -13.29 -11.81 1.08
N GLY A 272 -14.47 -11.31 1.44
CA GLY A 272 -15.67 -12.14 1.69
C GLY A 272 -16.12 -12.96 0.50
N ARG A 273 -15.89 -12.50 -0.75
CA ARG A 273 -16.21 -13.22 -1.98
C ARG A 273 -15.60 -14.63 -2.00
N TYR A 274 -14.37 -14.78 -1.56
CA TYR A 274 -13.66 -16.06 -1.59
C TYR A 274 -14.31 -17.11 -0.68
N HIS A 275 -14.90 -16.67 0.42
CA HIS A 275 -15.66 -17.53 1.32
C HIS A 275 -17.11 -17.74 0.84
N GLU A 276 -17.81 -16.65 0.54
CA GLU A 276 -19.27 -16.66 0.32
C GLU A 276 -19.64 -17.20 -1.06
N GLU A 277 -18.87 -16.88 -2.10
CA GLU A 277 -19.15 -17.24 -3.50
C GLU A 277 -18.30 -18.43 -3.96
N LEU A 278 -17.01 -18.47 -3.59
CA LEU A 278 -16.09 -19.51 -4.04
C LEU A 278 -15.95 -20.67 -3.06
N GLY A 279 -16.56 -20.58 -1.87
CA GLY A 279 -16.63 -21.68 -0.90
C GLY A 279 -15.32 -22.01 -0.20
N LEU A 280 -14.33 -21.15 -0.24
CA LEU A 280 -13.06 -21.33 0.46
C LEU A 280 -13.18 -21.01 1.95
N ASN A 281 -12.34 -21.61 2.77
CA ASN A 281 -12.04 -21.04 4.07
C ASN A 281 -11.05 -19.90 3.89
N ILE A 282 -11.26 -18.78 4.57
CA ILE A 282 -10.34 -17.63 4.52
C ILE A 282 -9.79 -17.30 5.89
N LEU A 283 -8.52 -16.94 5.92
CA LEU A 283 -7.84 -16.39 7.08
C LEU A 283 -7.19 -15.08 6.68
N ILE A 284 -7.51 -14.00 7.42
CA ILE A 284 -6.99 -12.66 7.19
C ILE A 284 -6.08 -12.31 8.37
N PRO A 285 -4.75 -12.39 8.22
CA PRO A 285 -3.82 -11.98 9.27
C PRO A 285 -3.89 -10.47 9.47
N VAL A 286 -3.85 -10.03 10.71
CA VAL A 286 -3.66 -8.62 11.04
C VAL A 286 -2.17 -8.35 11.11
N LEU A 287 -1.65 -7.60 10.17
CA LEU A 287 -0.22 -7.27 10.10
C LEU A 287 0.25 -6.54 11.37
N PRO A 288 1.52 -6.62 11.75
CA PRO A 288 2.09 -5.83 12.82
C PRO A 288 1.75 -4.34 12.68
N LEU A 289 1.55 -3.65 13.78
CA LEU A 289 1.18 -2.23 13.87
C LEU A 289 -0.21 -1.88 13.27
N HIS A 290 -1.00 -2.87 12.80
CA HIS A 290 -2.32 -2.65 12.23
C HIS A 290 -3.46 -3.06 13.19
N GLY A 291 -4.63 -2.48 12.99
CA GLY A 291 -5.85 -2.83 13.73
C GLY A 291 -5.66 -2.83 15.24
N PRO A 292 -5.95 -3.94 15.94
CA PRO A 292 -5.74 -4.07 17.39
C PRO A 292 -4.27 -4.01 17.82
N ARG A 293 -3.33 -4.17 16.89
CA ARG A 293 -1.88 -4.11 17.13
C ARG A 293 -1.29 -2.71 16.94
N LYS A 294 -2.09 -1.73 16.56
CA LYS A 294 -1.61 -0.37 16.29
C LYS A 294 -0.93 0.25 17.51
N VAL A 295 0.13 1.00 17.26
CA VAL A 295 0.89 1.75 18.28
C VAL A 295 0.67 3.25 18.19
N GLY A 296 0.24 3.74 17.02
CA GLY A 296 -0.07 5.14 16.78
C GLY A 296 -1.57 5.45 16.82
N ARG A 297 -1.95 6.60 16.27
CA ARG A 297 -3.35 7.06 16.23
C ARG A 297 -4.18 6.26 15.24
N VAL A 298 -3.57 5.89 14.12
CA VAL A 298 -4.22 5.18 13.01
C VAL A 298 -3.58 3.83 12.77
N SER A 299 -4.32 2.92 12.15
CA SER A 299 -3.83 1.60 11.79
C SER A 299 -2.65 1.70 10.83
N GLY A 300 -1.60 0.90 11.02
CA GLY A 300 -0.42 0.86 10.16
C GLY A 300 0.58 2.00 10.39
N GLU A 301 0.27 2.99 11.25
CA GLU A 301 1.23 4.04 11.60
C GLU A 301 2.50 3.40 12.16
N GLY A 302 3.65 3.75 11.58
CA GLY A 302 4.95 3.17 11.91
C GLY A 302 5.40 2.02 11.01
N PHE A 303 4.52 1.37 10.23
CA PHE A 303 4.92 0.28 9.34
C PHE A 303 5.73 0.80 8.14
N LEU A 304 5.17 1.77 7.41
CA LEU A 304 5.84 2.48 6.32
C LEU A 304 6.21 3.87 6.81
N SER A 305 7.20 3.95 7.68
CA SER A 305 7.63 5.21 8.31
C SER A 305 9.09 5.50 8.03
N SER A 306 9.53 6.66 8.48
CA SER A 306 10.95 7.03 8.45
C SER A 306 11.83 6.22 9.40
N GLN A 307 11.24 5.43 10.29
CA GLN A 307 11.96 4.43 11.09
C GLN A 307 12.07 3.14 10.27
N ILE A 308 13.03 3.09 9.36
CA ILE A 308 13.16 2.03 8.34
C ILE A 308 13.30 0.65 8.95
N LEU A 309 14.02 0.54 10.07
CA LEU A 309 14.16 -0.72 10.80
C LEU A 309 12.85 -1.21 11.41
N ASP A 310 11.93 -0.31 11.77
CA ASP A 310 10.61 -0.72 12.22
C ASP A 310 9.81 -1.36 11.07
N SER A 311 10.01 -0.92 9.80
CA SER A 311 9.42 -1.58 8.63
C SER A 311 10.02 -2.97 8.39
N LEU A 312 11.34 -3.13 8.59
CA LEU A 312 12.01 -4.43 8.52
C LEU A 312 11.45 -5.38 9.58
N HIS A 313 11.40 -4.95 10.84
CA HIS A 313 10.89 -5.77 11.94
C HIS A 313 9.40 -6.09 11.77
N ALA A 314 8.61 -5.15 11.22
CA ALA A 314 7.20 -5.36 10.96
C ALA A 314 6.97 -6.47 9.93
N GLU A 315 7.71 -6.46 8.81
CA GLU A 315 7.56 -7.48 7.79
C GLU A 315 8.14 -8.83 8.25
N ALA A 316 9.26 -8.82 8.96
CA ALA A 316 9.83 -10.03 9.56
C ALA A 316 8.86 -10.68 10.56
N GLN A 317 8.22 -9.89 11.43
CA GLN A 317 7.19 -10.38 12.34
C GLN A 317 5.93 -10.82 11.60
N ALA A 318 5.54 -10.16 10.50
CA ALA A 318 4.43 -10.61 9.66
C ALA A 318 4.71 -12.01 9.11
N MET A 319 5.92 -12.25 8.56
CA MET A 319 6.33 -13.59 8.10
C MET A 319 6.33 -14.63 9.21
N TRP A 320 6.80 -14.28 10.40
CA TRP A 320 6.79 -15.16 11.56
C TRP A 320 5.34 -15.54 11.95
N ASP A 321 4.47 -14.56 12.11
CA ASP A 321 3.08 -14.77 12.54
C ASP A 321 2.25 -15.52 11.50
N ILE A 322 2.41 -15.19 10.19
CA ILE A 322 1.68 -15.85 9.11
C ILE A 322 2.12 -17.31 8.95
N ARG A 323 3.40 -17.62 9.09
CA ARG A 323 3.89 -19.01 9.06
C ARG A 323 3.36 -19.82 10.24
N ARG A 324 3.16 -19.21 11.40
CA ARG A 324 2.48 -19.83 12.53
C ARG A 324 0.99 -20.07 12.25
N LEU A 325 0.30 -19.08 11.67
CA LEU A 325 -1.08 -19.23 11.23
C LEU A 325 -1.24 -20.32 10.15
N HIS A 326 -0.29 -20.41 9.21
CA HIS A 326 -0.23 -21.48 8.22
C HIS A 326 -0.13 -22.86 8.89
N SER A 327 0.76 -23.04 9.88
CA SER A 327 0.86 -24.30 10.64
C SER A 327 -0.44 -24.67 11.36
N TRP A 328 -1.16 -23.67 11.88
CA TRP A 328 -2.47 -23.88 12.48
C TRP A 328 -3.52 -24.31 11.46
N ILE A 329 -3.55 -23.70 10.26
CA ILE A 329 -4.44 -24.11 9.17
C ILE A 329 -4.20 -25.57 8.79
N LEU A 330 -2.95 -25.99 8.63
CA LEU A 330 -2.61 -27.39 8.34
C LEU A 330 -3.07 -28.35 9.45
N ALA A 331 -2.93 -27.95 10.70
CA ALA A 331 -3.43 -28.71 11.86
C ALA A 331 -4.97 -28.80 11.93
N GLN A 332 -5.71 -27.92 11.22
CA GLN A 332 -7.18 -28.04 11.05
C GLN A 332 -7.56 -29.06 9.94
N GLY A 333 -6.60 -29.72 9.33
CA GLY A 333 -6.84 -30.68 8.24
C GLY A 333 -7.13 -30.02 6.88
N ALA A 334 -6.57 -28.87 6.64
CA ALA A 334 -6.68 -28.19 5.35
C ALA A 334 -6.11 -29.07 4.21
N PRO A 335 -6.87 -29.38 3.14
CA PRO A 335 -6.35 -30.17 2.02
C PRO A 335 -5.34 -29.40 1.18
N SER A 336 -5.45 -28.09 1.12
CA SER A 336 -4.52 -27.19 0.44
C SER A 336 -4.66 -25.77 0.98
N VAL A 337 -3.59 -24.97 0.89
CA VAL A 337 -3.54 -23.60 1.36
C VAL A 337 -2.92 -22.71 0.29
N GLY A 338 -3.66 -21.71 -0.19
CA GLY A 338 -3.16 -20.64 -1.05
C GLY A 338 -2.93 -19.34 -0.28
N ALA A 339 -2.24 -18.40 -0.88
CA ALA A 339 -2.07 -17.06 -0.36
C ALA A 339 -2.39 -16.00 -1.42
N MET A 340 -3.04 -14.92 -1.01
CA MET A 340 -3.21 -13.74 -1.83
C MET A 340 -3.08 -12.48 -0.98
N GLY A 341 -2.72 -11.37 -1.62
CA GLY A 341 -2.65 -10.10 -0.92
C GLY A 341 -2.73 -8.90 -1.84
N LEU A 342 -3.03 -7.74 -1.26
CA LEU A 342 -3.21 -6.48 -1.96
C LEU A 342 -2.25 -5.41 -1.43
N SER A 343 -1.58 -4.70 -2.32
CA SER A 343 -0.69 -3.58 -1.97
C SER A 343 0.45 -4.04 -1.03
N LEU A 344 0.54 -3.52 0.20
CA LEU A 344 1.42 -4.04 1.24
C LEU A 344 1.18 -5.54 1.47
N GLY A 345 -0.07 -6.01 1.47
CA GLY A 345 -0.40 -7.43 1.55
C GLY A 345 0.08 -8.22 0.33
N GLY A 346 0.18 -7.57 -0.84
CA GLY A 346 0.80 -8.14 -2.05
C GLY A 346 2.29 -8.38 -1.85
N TYR A 347 2.99 -7.43 -1.24
CA TYR A 347 4.40 -7.58 -0.81
C TYR A 347 4.56 -8.75 0.17
N THR A 348 3.76 -8.74 1.25
CA THR A 348 3.74 -9.78 2.28
C THR A 348 3.46 -11.17 1.67
N THR A 349 2.51 -11.26 0.72
CA THR A 349 2.22 -12.53 0.02
C THR A 349 3.37 -12.96 -0.89
N ALA A 350 4.01 -12.01 -1.57
CA ALA A 350 5.15 -12.30 -2.42
C ALA A 350 6.35 -12.81 -1.61
N LEU A 351 6.62 -12.22 -0.45
CA LEU A 351 7.67 -12.70 0.45
C LEU A 351 7.29 -14.06 1.07
N LEU A 352 6.01 -14.27 1.45
CA LEU A 352 5.54 -15.55 1.96
C LEU A 352 5.73 -16.68 0.96
N ALA A 353 5.52 -16.40 -0.34
CA ALA A 353 5.75 -17.35 -1.43
C ALA A 353 7.22 -17.80 -1.56
N CYS A 354 8.16 -17.02 -0.99
CA CYS A 354 9.58 -17.36 -0.94
C CYS A 354 9.98 -18.17 0.32
N LEU A 355 9.10 -18.22 1.34
CA LEU A 355 9.41 -18.81 2.64
C LEU A 355 8.58 -20.06 2.97
N VAL A 356 7.49 -20.29 2.27
CA VAL A 356 6.55 -21.40 2.51
C VAL A 356 6.44 -22.25 1.25
N PRO A 357 7.08 -23.41 1.19
CA PRO A 357 7.19 -24.21 -0.03
C PRO A 357 5.91 -24.99 -0.39
N ASP A 358 5.00 -25.17 0.54
CA ASP A 358 3.76 -25.95 0.40
C ASP A 358 2.51 -25.08 0.14
N LEU A 359 2.70 -23.80 -0.21
CA LEU A 359 1.60 -22.98 -0.71
C LEU A 359 1.14 -23.48 -2.09
N ALA A 360 -0.17 -23.72 -2.21
CA ALA A 360 -0.78 -24.15 -3.46
C ALA A 360 -0.77 -23.05 -4.54
N CYS A 361 -0.89 -21.79 -4.14
CA CYS A 361 -0.75 -20.64 -5.04
C CYS A 361 -0.32 -19.38 -4.29
N ALA A 362 0.20 -18.41 -5.05
CA ALA A 362 0.50 -17.06 -4.57
C ALA A 362 -0.02 -16.02 -5.57
N ILE A 363 -0.89 -15.11 -5.09
CA ILE A 363 -1.49 -14.05 -5.89
C ILE A 363 -1.11 -12.70 -5.28
N ALA A 364 -0.22 -11.96 -5.96
CA ALA A 364 0.21 -10.63 -5.54
C ALA A 364 -0.56 -9.56 -6.34
N GLY A 365 -1.51 -8.89 -5.69
CA GLY A 365 -2.30 -7.83 -6.29
C GLY A 365 -1.75 -6.45 -5.97
N ILE A 366 -1.58 -5.61 -7.02
CA ILE A 366 -1.07 -4.23 -6.88
C ILE A 366 0.12 -4.15 -5.91
N PRO A 367 1.08 -5.10 -5.98
CA PRO A 367 2.06 -5.27 -4.93
C PRO A 367 3.06 -4.13 -4.87
N VAL A 368 3.36 -3.65 -3.67
CA VAL A 368 4.67 -3.04 -3.42
C VAL A 368 5.70 -4.14 -3.63
N ALA A 369 6.85 -3.82 -4.21
CA ALA A 369 7.96 -4.75 -4.36
C ALA A 369 9.25 -4.24 -3.69
N ASP A 370 9.33 -2.92 -3.49
CA ASP A 370 10.51 -2.27 -2.92
C ASP A 370 10.10 -1.09 -2.02
N PHE A 371 10.29 -1.23 -0.71
CA PHE A 371 9.99 -0.18 0.26
C PHE A 371 10.93 1.03 0.14
N SER A 372 12.18 0.83 -0.30
CA SER A 372 13.10 1.94 -0.49
C SER A 372 12.61 2.90 -1.58
N ARG A 373 12.20 2.36 -2.74
CA ARG A 373 11.62 3.15 -3.83
C ARG A 373 10.31 3.83 -3.41
N LEU A 374 9.47 3.13 -2.64
CA LEU A 374 8.23 3.69 -2.11
C LEU A 374 8.51 4.89 -1.20
N PHE A 375 9.48 4.75 -0.28
CA PHE A 375 9.89 5.80 0.64
C PHE A 375 10.45 7.02 -0.10
N TRP A 376 11.34 6.82 -1.09
CA TRP A 376 11.92 7.92 -1.87
C TRP A 376 10.88 8.61 -2.78
N ARG A 377 9.93 7.87 -3.33
CA ARG A 377 8.87 8.44 -4.16
C ARG A 377 7.95 9.38 -3.37
N HIS A 378 7.57 9.00 -2.16
CA HIS A 378 6.53 9.70 -1.38
C HIS A 378 7.08 10.55 -0.24
N GLY A 379 8.33 10.41 0.12
CA GLY A 379 8.96 11.19 1.17
C GLY A 379 9.02 12.70 0.86
N PRO A 380 8.88 13.57 1.88
CA PRO A 380 9.06 15.02 1.71
C PRO A 380 10.46 15.36 1.21
N ARG A 381 10.55 16.09 0.10
CA ARG A 381 11.84 16.41 -0.56
C ARG A 381 12.89 17.03 0.38
N ALA A 382 12.47 17.93 1.29
CA ALA A 382 13.40 18.56 2.23
C ALA A 382 14.04 17.54 3.19
N GLY A 383 13.25 16.55 3.66
CA GLY A 383 13.78 15.49 4.51
C GLY A 383 14.63 14.52 3.73
N LEU A 384 14.21 14.10 2.52
CA LEU A 384 15.02 13.23 1.67
C LEU A 384 16.37 13.85 1.36
N LYS A 385 16.41 15.16 1.04
CA LYS A 385 17.66 15.86 0.85
C LYS A 385 18.54 15.84 2.12
N THR A 386 17.95 15.97 3.31
CA THR A 386 18.73 15.86 4.56
C THR A 386 19.37 14.47 4.70
N LEU A 387 18.67 13.40 4.30
CA LEU A 387 19.22 12.05 4.31
C LEU A 387 20.32 11.87 3.26
N GLU A 388 20.13 12.41 2.06
CA GLU A 388 21.15 12.42 0.98
C GLU A 388 22.41 13.21 1.41
N ASP A 389 22.25 14.35 2.07
CA ASP A 389 23.36 15.16 2.63
C ASP A 389 24.12 14.39 3.73
N LEU A 390 23.49 13.41 4.38
CA LEU A 390 24.06 12.46 5.33
C LEU A 390 24.52 11.12 4.69
N GLU A 391 24.64 11.10 3.36
CA GLU A 391 25.09 9.95 2.57
C GLU A 391 24.14 8.71 2.68
N LEU A 392 22.91 8.90 3.11
CA LEU A 392 21.89 7.85 3.07
C LEU A 392 21.10 7.93 1.77
N ASP A 393 21.28 6.94 0.90
CA ASP A 393 20.66 6.85 -0.40
C ASP A 393 19.66 5.65 -0.48
N PRO A 394 18.85 5.55 -1.56
CA PRO A 394 17.92 4.45 -1.74
C PRO A 394 18.58 3.07 -1.75
N LEU A 395 19.81 2.96 -2.23
CA LEU A 395 20.54 1.67 -2.33
C LEU A 395 20.90 1.12 -0.95
N LEU A 396 21.35 1.97 -0.05
CA LEU A 396 21.68 1.55 1.32
C LEU A 396 20.43 1.03 2.04
N ILE A 397 19.30 1.73 1.85
CA ILE A 397 18.02 1.28 2.43
C ILE A 397 17.56 -0.04 1.77
N ALA A 398 17.65 -0.17 0.46
CA ALA A 398 17.31 -1.41 -0.23
C ALA A 398 18.19 -2.58 0.24
N ARG A 399 19.50 -2.35 0.44
CA ARG A 399 20.42 -3.35 1.00
C ARG A 399 20.03 -3.77 2.41
N LEU A 400 19.67 -2.81 3.29
CA LEU A 400 19.20 -3.10 4.64
C LEU A 400 17.92 -3.95 4.62
N LEU A 401 17.01 -3.71 3.67
CA LEU A 401 15.73 -4.39 3.58
C LEU A 401 15.78 -5.72 2.79
N ARG A 402 16.96 -6.13 2.28
CA ARG A 402 17.12 -7.39 1.52
C ARG A 402 16.50 -8.61 2.19
N PRO A 403 16.66 -8.85 3.52
CA PRO A 403 16.08 -10.02 4.16
C PRO A 403 14.56 -10.12 4.07
N VAL A 404 13.89 -8.99 3.98
CA VAL A 404 12.41 -8.94 3.87
C VAL A 404 11.92 -8.58 2.47
N SER A 405 12.80 -8.44 1.48
CA SER A 405 12.43 -8.07 0.12
C SER A 405 11.99 -9.30 -0.71
N PRO A 406 10.79 -9.29 -1.31
CA PRO A 406 10.35 -10.37 -2.19
C PRO A 406 11.12 -10.44 -3.52
N LEU A 407 11.94 -9.43 -3.85
CA LEU A 407 12.80 -9.41 -5.03
C LEU A 407 14.15 -10.08 -4.80
N GLU A 408 14.52 -10.39 -3.56
CA GLU A 408 15.81 -10.95 -3.18
C GLU A 408 15.78 -12.48 -2.95
N LEU A 409 14.59 -13.05 -2.80
CA LEU A 409 14.37 -14.46 -2.53
C LEU A 409 13.61 -15.13 -3.70
N PRO A 410 14.02 -16.32 -4.15
CA PRO A 410 13.30 -17.02 -5.21
C PRO A 410 11.94 -17.53 -4.71
N PRO A 411 10.85 -17.37 -5.48
CA PRO A 411 9.55 -17.92 -5.11
C PRO A 411 9.54 -19.44 -5.17
N LEU A 412 9.05 -20.09 -4.12
CA LEU A 412 8.97 -21.56 -3.99
C LEU A 412 7.69 -22.15 -4.60
N VAL A 413 6.64 -21.33 -4.75
CA VAL A 413 5.38 -21.74 -5.38
C VAL A 413 5.61 -22.05 -6.86
N PRO A 414 5.01 -23.12 -7.44
CA PRO A 414 5.17 -23.44 -8.85
C PRO A 414 4.74 -22.28 -9.77
N HIS A 415 5.44 -22.11 -10.88
CA HIS A 415 5.24 -20.97 -11.79
C HIS A 415 3.79 -20.81 -12.28
N ALA A 416 3.13 -21.90 -12.68
CA ALA A 416 1.73 -21.89 -13.15
C ALA A 416 0.71 -21.45 -12.07
N GLN A 417 1.10 -21.50 -10.80
CA GLN A 417 0.24 -21.17 -9.64
C GLN A 417 0.55 -19.80 -9.06
N ARG A 418 1.32 -18.96 -9.78
CA ARG A 418 1.62 -17.59 -9.42
C ARG A 418 0.81 -16.64 -10.27
N MET A 419 0.33 -15.57 -9.67
CA MET A 419 -0.35 -14.49 -10.39
C MET A 419 0.05 -13.12 -9.84
N ILE A 420 0.18 -12.15 -10.74
CA ILE A 420 0.38 -10.74 -10.39
C ILE A 420 -0.62 -9.90 -11.18
N PHE A 421 -1.20 -8.90 -10.55
CA PHE A 421 -1.96 -7.88 -11.26
C PHE A 421 -1.60 -6.48 -10.77
N GLY A 422 -1.61 -5.50 -11.68
CA GLY A 422 -1.24 -4.12 -11.39
C GLY A 422 -1.94 -3.10 -12.25
N GLY A 423 -2.04 -1.87 -11.76
CA GLY A 423 -2.58 -0.73 -12.47
C GLY A 423 -1.53 -0.07 -13.35
N MET A 424 -1.87 0.19 -14.64
CA MET A 424 -0.96 0.86 -15.57
C MET A 424 -0.68 2.32 -15.18
N ALA A 425 -1.54 2.93 -14.37
CA ALA A 425 -1.43 4.31 -13.92
C ALA A 425 -1.48 4.44 -12.39
N ASP A 426 -1.00 3.41 -11.67
CA ASP A 426 -0.94 3.38 -10.21
C ASP A 426 -0.02 4.48 -9.68
N ARG A 427 -0.55 5.30 -8.76
CA ARG A 427 0.19 6.43 -8.18
C ARG A 427 0.76 6.11 -6.80
N LEU A 428 0.17 5.15 -6.09
CA LEU A 428 0.63 4.72 -4.77
C LEU A 428 1.87 3.84 -4.92
N VAL A 429 1.77 2.83 -5.78
CA VAL A 429 2.89 1.96 -6.13
C VAL A 429 3.19 2.13 -7.61
N SER A 430 4.38 2.61 -7.93
CA SER A 430 4.76 2.82 -9.33
C SER A 430 4.73 1.51 -10.12
N PRO A 431 4.20 1.51 -11.37
CA PRO A 431 4.03 0.29 -12.16
C PRO A 431 5.32 -0.49 -12.43
N ASP A 432 6.48 0.17 -12.38
CA ASP A 432 7.78 -0.49 -12.50
C ASP A 432 8.07 -1.46 -11.35
N GLN A 433 7.57 -1.22 -10.14
CA GLN A 433 7.72 -2.17 -9.03
C GLN A 433 6.94 -3.47 -9.30
N VAL A 434 5.73 -3.35 -9.86
CA VAL A 434 4.92 -4.52 -10.27
C VAL A 434 5.63 -5.28 -11.39
N ARG A 435 6.18 -4.57 -12.41
CA ARG A 435 6.97 -5.16 -13.49
C ARG A 435 8.17 -5.93 -12.93
N ASP A 436 8.91 -5.36 -11.99
CA ASP A 436 10.10 -6.00 -11.44
C ASP A 436 9.76 -7.31 -10.72
N LEU A 437 8.64 -7.34 -9.99
CA LEU A 437 8.15 -8.58 -9.39
C LEU A 437 7.70 -9.60 -10.44
N ILE A 438 7.05 -9.16 -11.53
CA ILE A 438 6.69 -10.03 -12.66
C ILE A 438 7.94 -10.68 -13.26
N GLU A 439 8.99 -9.91 -13.49
CA GLU A 439 10.25 -10.41 -14.03
C GLU A 439 10.96 -11.35 -13.07
N HIS A 440 11.02 -10.98 -11.79
CA HIS A 440 11.61 -11.82 -10.75
C HIS A 440 10.88 -13.16 -10.61
N TRP A 441 9.57 -13.19 -10.79
CA TRP A 441 8.78 -14.42 -10.75
C TRP A 441 8.77 -15.20 -12.08
N GLY A 442 9.50 -14.73 -13.10
CA GLY A 442 9.63 -15.39 -14.39
C GLY A 442 8.44 -15.21 -15.32
N ALA A 443 7.78 -14.05 -15.25
CA ALA A 443 6.59 -13.70 -16.03
C ALA A 443 5.41 -14.68 -15.80
N PRO A 444 4.86 -14.77 -14.58
CA PRO A 444 3.71 -15.61 -14.26
C PRO A 444 2.44 -15.09 -14.94
N ARG A 445 1.27 -15.68 -14.64
CA ARG A 445 -0.01 -15.10 -15.03
C ARG A 445 -0.07 -13.64 -14.58
N THR A 446 -0.29 -12.74 -15.54
CA THR A 446 -0.24 -11.29 -15.27
C THR A 446 -1.46 -10.60 -15.86
N VAL A 447 -2.06 -9.71 -15.08
CA VAL A 447 -3.13 -8.81 -15.54
C VAL A 447 -2.73 -7.36 -15.30
N TRP A 448 -2.47 -6.64 -16.39
CA TRP A 448 -2.40 -5.18 -16.36
C TRP A 448 -3.78 -4.60 -16.64
N TYR A 449 -4.30 -3.80 -15.71
CA TYR A 449 -5.58 -3.11 -15.90
C TYR A 449 -5.37 -1.60 -16.07
N GLU A 450 -6.30 -0.99 -16.81
CA GLU A 450 -6.27 0.45 -17.07
C GLU A 450 -6.88 1.21 -15.89
N GLY A 451 -6.02 1.74 -15.02
CA GLY A 451 -6.44 2.50 -13.84
C GLY A 451 -5.34 2.69 -12.82
N GLY A 452 -5.71 3.33 -11.72
CA GLY A 452 -4.87 3.56 -10.55
C GLY A 452 -4.95 2.43 -9.52
N HIS A 453 -4.32 2.63 -8.37
CA HIS A 453 -4.17 1.62 -7.30
C HIS A 453 -5.50 1.01 -6.85
N MET A 454 -6.49 1.87 -6.61
CA MET A 454 -7.78 1.46 -6.04
C MET A 454 -8.80 0.97 -7.07
N SER A 455 -8.45 0.85 -8.36
CA SER A 455 -9.44 0.56 -9.42
C SER A 455 -9.44 -0.88 -9.93
N PHE A 456 -8.65 -1.79 -9.35
CA PHE A 456 -8.54 -3.20 -9.79
C PHE A 456 -9.90 -3.94 -9.79
N PHE A 457 -10.82 -3.60 -8.89
CA PHE A 457 -12.15 -4.21 -8.82
C PHE A 457 -13.10 -3.81 -9.96
N LEU A 458 -12.72 -2.84 -10.78
CA LEU A 458 -13.49 -2.40 -11.96
C LEU A 458 -13.12 -3.17 -13.24
N ASP A 459 -12.09 -4.02 -13.18
CA ASP A 459 -11.65 -4.83 -14.32
C ASP A 459 -11.92 -6.32 -14.04
N GLU A 460 -12.88 -6.88 -14.77
CA GLU A 460 -13.29 -8.28 -14.61
C GLU A 460 -12.16 -9.27 -14.88
N ARG A 461 -11.17 -8.90 -15.72
CA ARG A 461 -10.01 -9.77 -16.02
C ARG A 461 -9.19 -10.09 -14.77
N VAL A 462 -9.18 -9.18 -13.78
CA VAL A 462 -8.51 -9.43 -12.50
C VAL A 462 -9.20 -10.57 -11.77
N ASN A 463 -10.52 -10.52 -11.60
CA ASN A 463 -11.28 -11.59 -10.94
C ASN A 463 -11.19 -12.91 -11.71
N GLN A 464 -11.27 -12.87 -13.05
CA GLN A 464 -11.12 -14.06 -13.90
C GLN A 464 -9.74 -14.71 -13.71
N GLY A 465 -8.66 -13.91 -13.75
CA GLY A 465 -7.31 -14.40 -13.53
C GLY A 465 -7.10 -15.00 -12.14
N ILE A 466 -7.68 -14.39 -11.09
CA ILE A 466 -7.65 -14.93 -9.73
C ILE A 466 -8.37 -16.30 -9.70
N ASP A 467 -9.59 -16.40 -10.23
CA ASP A 467 -10.38 -17.63 -10.23
C ASP A 467 -9.70 -18.75 -11.02
N GLU A 468 -9.07 -18.43 -12.15
CA GLU A 468 -8.28 -19.39 -12.93
C GLU A 468 -7.06 -19.88 -12.16
N THR A 469 -6.33 -18.97 -11.51
CA THR A 469 -5.16 -19.36 -10.69
C THR A 469 -5.57 -20.26 -9.52
N LEU A 470 -6.67 -19.95 -8.86
CA LEU A 470 -7.20 -20.77 -7.77
C LEU A 470 -7.64 -22.18 -8.27
N ARG A 471 -8.23 -22.28 -9.49
CA ARG A 471 -8.58 -23.59 -10.10
C ARG A 471 -7.32 -24.40 -10.46
N GLU A 472 -6.35 -23.79 -11.12
CA GLU A 472 -5.08 -24.44 -11.49
C GLU A 472 -4.31 -24.92 -10.26
N ALA A 473 -4.46 -24.25 -9.13
CA ALA A 473 -3.90 -24.63 -7.85
C ALA A 473 -4.73 -25.69 -7.08
N GLY A 474 -5.86 -26.12 -7.63
CA GLY A 474 -6.74 -27.09 -6.99
C GLY A 474 -7.49 -26.58 -5.76
N LEU A 475 -7.63 -25.26 -5.59
CA LEU A 475 -8.42 -24.66 -4.53
C LEU A 475 -9.90 -24.56 -4.90
N LEU A 476 -10.22 -24.50 -6.18
CA LEU A 476 -11.60 -24.50 -6.71
C LEU A 476 -11.81 -25.72 -7.59
N VAL A 477 -13.03 -26.26 -7.53
CA VAL A 477 -13.48 -27.40 -8.37
C VAL A 477 -13.95 -26.91 -9.74
#